data_c71715d8ffc0a9e3e4683f154b4d7c5c
#
_entry.id   c71715d8ffc0a9e3e4683f154b4d7c5c
#
_cell.length_a   1.000
_cell.length_b   1.000
_cell.length_c   1.000
_cell.angle_alpha   90.00
_cell.angle_beta   90.00
_cell.angle_gamma   90.00
#
_symmetry.space_group_name_H-M   'P 1'
#
loop_
_entity.id
_entity.type
_entity.pdbx_description
1 polymer ?
#
loop_
_entity_poly.entity_id
_entity_poly.type
_entity_poly.pdbx_seq_one_letter_code
_entity_poly.pdbx_strand_id
1 'polypeptide(L)'
;MGWKLKFATTAIIAVAAGVYINNTSLLAPHQGGKPVLLAHRGMAQRFDERDVKSDTCTAARMLPPTHDYLENTIPSMRAGFDAGADVVELDVHPTTDGEFAVFHDWTLDCRTDGHGVTREQSMAKLKMLDIGYGYTADGGKTFPFRGKGIGMMPTLSEALATFPDKKLLINVKSRDPNEGETLAGVLNALPAERRRAVMVYGGDEPIDAIRHLTPDVRTISRAAIRNCLIRYIGYGWTGLVPAACRNAMVLVPINAAPWLWGWPDRFLARMNGVNSAVFVLGPYSGGEFSTGIDTPEAFAQLPQDYSGGVWTNEIEAIAKIAGKVAGTSRD
;
A
#
# COMPACT_ATOMS: atom_id res chain seq x y z
N MET A 1 -38.14 1.11 44.31
CA MET A 1 -37.10 1.78 43.50
C MET A 1 -35.77 0.99 43.42
N GLY A 2 -35.34 0.29 44.47
CA GLY A 2 -34.04 -0.40 44.49
C GLY A 2 -33.88 -1.60 43.52
N TRP A 3 -34.89 -2.41 43.24
CA TRP A 3 -34.73 -3.59 42.38
C TRP A 3 -34.59 -3.21 40.88
N LYS A 4 -35.44 -2.30 40.39
CA LYS A 4 -35.33 -1.84 38.98
C LYS A 4 -33.94 -1.23 38.72
N LEU A 5 -33.39 -0.49 39.69
CA LEU A 5 -32.03 0.09 39.57
C LEU A 5 -30.95 -1.00 39.55
N LYS A 6 -31.03 -1.99 40.45
CA LYS A 6 -30.11 -3.14 40.48
C LYS A 6 -30.16 -3.94 39.17
N PHE A 7 -31.35 -4.22 38.65
CA PHE A 7 -31.50 -4.92 37.37
C PHE A 7 -30.90 -4.13 36.21
N ALA A 8 -31.16 -2.82 36.12
CA ALA A 8 -30.58 -1.95 35.10
C ALA A 8 -29.05 -1.93 35.18
N THR A 9 -28.46 -1.80 36.39
CA THR A 9 -27.01 -1.83 36.58
C THR A 9 -26.40 -3.15 36.16
N THR A 10 -27.00 -4.28 36.53
CA THR A 10 -26.51 -5.61 36.12
C THR A 10 -26.58 -5.80 34.60
N ALA A 11 -27.65 -5.34 33.96
CA ALA A 11 -27.76 -5.39 32.50
C ALA A 11 -26.67 -4.54 31.79
N ILE A 12 -26.40 -3.34 32.29
CA ILE A 12 -25.34 -2.48 31.75
C ILE A 12 -23.97 -3.15 31.91
N ILE A 13 -23.67 -3.72 33.08
CA ILE A 13 -22.42 -4.43 33.33
C ILE A 13 -22.28 -5.64 32.37
N ALA A 14 -23.34 -6.41 32.19
CA ALA A 14 -23.34 -7.56 31.28
C ALA A 14 -23.09 -7.15 29.83
N VAL A 15 -23.74 -6.06 29.36
CA VAL A 15 -23.49 -5.50 28.03
C VAL A 15 -22.06 -5.01 27.88
N ALA A 16 -21.54 -4.24 28.87
CA ALA A 16 -20.18 -3.74 28.84
C ALA A 16 -19.15 -4.89 28.82
N ALA A 17 -19.36 -5.93 29.64
CA ALA A 17 -18.53 -7.14 29.63
C ALA A 17 -18.60 -7.86 28.27
N GLY A 18 -19.79 -7.99 27.68
CA GLY A 18 -19.95 -8.58 26.36
C GLY A 18 -19.20 -7.79 25.27
N VAL A 19 -19.32 -6.47 25.28
CA VAL A 19 -18.56 -5.60 24.35
C VAL A 19 -17.07 -5.75 24.55
N TYR A 20 -16.60 -5.76 25.81
CA TYR A 20 -15.19 -5.96 26.12
C TYR A 20 -14.66 -7.31 25.61
N ILE A 21 -15.34 -8.40 25.94
CA ILE A 21 -14.96 -9.77 25.51
C ILE A 21 -14.95 -9.88 23.99
N ASN A 22 -15.94 -9.29 23.32
CA ASN A 22 -16.01 -9.30 21.85
C ASN A 22 -14.87 -8.53 21.20
N ASN A 23 -14.31 -7.49 21.86
CA ASN A 23 -13.34 -6.58 21.27
C ASN A 23 -11.93 -6.66 21.86
N THR A 24 -11.69 -7.45 22.91
CA THR A 24 -10.34 -7.59 23.43
C THR A 24 -9.43 -8.41 22.51
N SER A 25 -8.20 -7.94 22.28
CA SER A 25 -7.16 -8.70 21.59
C SER A 25 -6.64 -9.87 22.44
N LEU A 26 -6.78 -9.81 23.77
CA LEU A 26 -6.34 -10.89 24.67
C LEU A 26 -6.99 -12.24 24.39
N LEU A 27 -8.19 -12.25 23.85
CA LEU A 27 -8.94 -13.46 23.48
C LEU A 27 -9.00 -13.69 21.97
N ALA A 28 -8.27 -12.89 21.19
CA ALA A 28 -8.19 -13.10 19.75
C ALA A 28 -7.15 -14.18 19.42
N PRO A 29 -7.34 -14.95 18.33
CA PRO A 29 -6.26 -15.77 17.82
C PRO A 29 -5.10 -14.85 17.43
N HIS A 30 -4.00 -14.96 18.17
CA HIS A 30 -2.76 -14.29 17.76
C HIS A 30 -2.24 -15.01 16.53
N GLN A 31 -2.09 -14.29 15.42
CA GLN A 31 -1.70 -14.93 14.17
C GLN A 31 -0.20 -15.28 14.14
N GLY A 32 0.56 -14.84 15.14
CA GLY A 32 1.99 -15.10 15.27
C GLY A 32 2.79 -14.82 14.00
N GLY A 33 4.02 -14.38 14.09
CA GLY A 33 4.87 -14.22 12.93
C GLY A 33 5.38 -12.80 12.72
N LYS A 34 6.15 -12.63 11.64
CA LYS A 34 6.69 -11.33 11.24
C LYS A 34 5.60 -10.50 10.56
N PRO A 35 5.65 -9.17 10.70
CA PRO A 35 4.81 -8.30 9.89
C PRO A 35 5.06 -8.52 8.40
N VAL A 36 4.01 -8.40 7.59
CA VAL A 36 4.10 -8.43 6.12
C VAL A 36 4.61 -7.08 5.65
N LEU A 37 5.79 -7.01 5.08
CA LEU A 37 6.39 -5.75 4.65
C LEU A 37 6.04 -5.43 3.20
N LEU A 38 5.58 -4.21 2.96
CA LEU A 38 5.29 -3.68 1.63
C LEU A 38 6.27 -2.56 1.32
N ALA A 39 7.06 -2.73 0.26
CA ALA A 39 7.94 -1.71 -0.28
C ALA A 39 7.19 -0.85 -1.31
N HIS A 40 7.09 0.45 -1.06
CA HIS A 40 6.47 1.42 -1.95
C HIS A 40 7.38 1.71 -3.14
N ARG A 41 6.94 1.35 -4.36
CA ARG A 41 7.68 1.48 -5.63
C ARG A 41 9.01 0.72 -5.68
N GLY A 42 9.11 -0.35 -4.89
CA GLY A 42 10.35 -1.10 -4.72
C GLY A 42 11.34 -0.39 -3.79
N MET A 43 12.61 -0.31 -4.18
CA MET A 43 13.62 0.52 -3.49
C MET A 43 13.73 1.86 -4.21
N ALA A 44 13.19 2.92 -3.58
CA ALA A 44 13.07 4.25 -4.15
C ALA A 44 14.09 5.23 -3.57
N GLN A 45 14.40 6.30 -4.30
CA GLN A 45 15.20 7.40 -3.78
C GLN A 45 14.40 8.19 -2.74
N ARG A 46 15.05 8.54 -1.64
CA ARG A 46 14.49 9.39 -0.59
C ARG A 46 14.37 10.83 -1.07
N PHE A 47 13.35 11.53 -0.59
CA PHE A 47 13.13 12.95 -0.92
C PHE A 47 12.63 13.73 0.30
N ASP A 48 12.70 15.06 0.23
CA ASP A 48 12.13 15.94 1.25
C ASP A 48 10.60 15.90 1.16
N GLU A 49 9.95 15.32 2.18
CA GLU A 49 8.50 15.08 2.23
C GLU A 49 7.70 16.31 2.69
N ARG A 50 8.35 17.43 3.05
CA ARG A 50 7.66 18.62 3.52
C ARG A 50 6.83 19.23 2.40
N ASP A 51 5.55 19.48 2.67
CA ASP A 51 4.61 20.12 1.74
C ASP A 51 4.45 19.41 0.37
N VAL A 52 4.67 18.08 0.33
CA VAL A 52 4.50 17.27 -0.89
C VAL A 52 3.01 17.13 -1.21
N LYS A 53 2.69 17.37 -2.49
CA LYS A 53 1.37 17.14 -3.09
C LYS A 53 1.49 16.05 -4.16
N SER A 54 0.36 15.60 -4.70
CA SER A 54 0.30 14.56 -5.73
C SER A 54 1.05 14.89 -7.02
N ASP A 55 1.20 16.18 -7.33
CA ASP A 55 1.87 16.72 -8.52
C ASP A 55 3.30 17.25 -8.24
N THR A 56 3.79 17.10 -7.00
CA THR A 56 5.13 17.57 -6.65
C THR A 56 6.19 16.72 -7.33
N CYS A 57 7.14 17.38 -8.01
CA CYS A 57 8.33 16.73 -8.57
C CYS A 57 9.28 16.27 -7.46
N THR A 58 9.13 15.04 -6.99
CA THR A 58 9.96 14.50 -5.91
C THR A 58 11.39 14.19 -6.34
N ALA A 59 11.65 13.96 -7.63
CA ALA A 59 12.99 13.79 -8.16
C ALA A 59 13.86 15.06 -7.99
N ALA A 60 13.27 16.26 -8.13
CA ALA A 60 13.95 17.52 -7.92
C ALA A 60 14.20 17.87 -6.43
N ARG A 61 13.66 17.06 -5.52
CA ARG A 61 13.77 17.20 -4.06
C ARG A 61 14.46 15.99 -3.41
N MET A 62 15.15 15.19 -4.22
CA MET A 62 15.86 14.01 -3.76
C MET A 62 16.84 14.37 -2.64
N LEU A 63 16.92 13.54 -1.62
CA LEU A 63 18.00 13.60 -0.63
C LEU A 63 19.26 12.95 -1.22
N PRO A 64 20.47 13.19 -0.64
CA PRO A 64 21.68 12.52 -1.11
C PRO A 64 21.46 11.01 -1.28
N PRO A 65 21.74 10.44 -2.47
CA PRO A 65 21.44 9.05 -2.76
C PRO A 65 22.31 8.10 -1.93
N THR A 66 21.72 7.02 -1.44
CA THR A 66 22.40 5.95 -0.71
C THR A 66 22.54 4.67 -1.55
N HIS A 67 21.88 4.62 -2.71
CA HIS A 67 21.88 3.51 -3.66
C HIS A 67 21.58 4.04 -5.08
N ASP A 68 21.74 3.21 -6.11
CA ASP A 68 21.51 3.58 -7.51
C ASP A 68 20.14 3.16 -8.07
N TYR A 69 19.21 2.66 -7.25
CA TYR A 69 17.92 2.21 -7.74
C TYR A 69 16.97 3.38 -8.02
N LEU A 70 16.23 3.27 -9.11
CA LEU A 70 15.15 4.16 -9.50
C LEU A 70 13.80 3.47 -9.27
N GLU A 71 12.87 4.14 -8.65
CA GLU A 71 11.53 3.63 -8.33
C GLU A 71 10.80 3.08 -9.56
N ASN A 72 9.87 2.14 -9.35
CA ASN A 72 9.04 1.57 -10.42
C ASN A 72 9.85 0.85 -11.53
N THR A 73 11.07 0.41 -11.26
CA THR A 73 11.89 -0.37 -12.20
C THR A 73 12.05 -1.82 -11.76
N ILE A 74 12.32 -2.72 -12.67
CA ILE A 74 12.60 -4.12 -12.34
C ILE A 74 13.75 -4.26 -11.34
N PRO A 75 14.90 -3.55 -11.49
CA PRO A 75 15.96 -3.58 -10.48
C PRO A 75 15.52 -3.10 -9.10
N SER A 76 14.73 -2.02 -9.00
CA SER A 76 14.24 -1.51 -7.72
C SER A 76 13.27 -2.48 -7.04
N MET A 77 12.36 -3.09 -7.80
CA MET A 77 11.44 -4.10 -7.28
C MET A 77 12.21 -5.32 -6.76
N ARG A 78 13.20 -5.81 -7.52
CA ARG A 78 14.06 -6.92 -7.09
C ARG A 78 14.80 -6.58 -5.81
N ALA A 79 15.43 -5.41 -5.74
CA ALA A 79 16.12 -4.94 -4.53
C ALA A 79 15.16 -4.83 -3.33
N GLY A 80 13.92 -4.38 -3.54
CA GLY A 80 12.89 -4.37 -2.50
C GLY A 80 12.58 -5.76 -1.96
N PHE A 81 12.41 -6.76 -2.82
CA PHE A 81 12.21 -8.16 -2.42
C PHE A 81 13.44 -8.74 -1.72
N ASP A 82 14.63 -8.46 -2.24
CA ASP A 82 15.89 -8.96 -1.67
C ASP A 82 16.16 -8.33 -0.29
N ALA A 83 15.71 -7.09 -0.07
CA ALA A 83 15.74 -6.42 1.23
C ALA A 83 14.72 -6.96 2.25
N GLY A 84 13.79 -7.82 1.84
CA GLY A 84 12.84 -8.47 2.73
C GLY A 84 11.38 -8.03 2.58
N ALA A 85 11.03 -7.34 1.49
CA ALA A 85 9.63 -7.08 1.18
C ALA A 85 8.87 -8.36 0.82
N ASP A 86 7.68 -8.52 1.38
CA ASP A 86 6.72 -9.57 1.00
C ASP A 86 5.85 -9.13 -0.18
N VAL A 87 5.67 -7.82 -0.31
CA VAL A 87 4.87 -7.16 -1.35
C VAL A 87 5.65 -5.97 -1.88
N VAL A 88 5.67 -5.79 -3.18
CA VAL A 88 6.15 -4.54 -3.81
C VAL A 88 4.98 -3.83 -4.46
N GLU A 89 4.86 -2.55 -4.20
CA GLU A 89 3.91 -1.68 -4.86
C GLU A 89 4.54 -1.08 -6.11
N LEU A 90 3.70 -0.84 -7.12
CA LEU A 90 4.06 -0.20 -8.38
C LEU A 90 2.89 0.62 -8.94
N ASP A 91 3.22 1.74 -9.60
CA ASP A 91 2.26 2.62 -10.24
C ASP A 91 2.10 2.29 -11.72
N VAL A 92 0.88 2.37 -12.28
CA VAL A 92 0.66 2.11 -13.69
C VAL A 92 -0.10 3.23 -14.39
N HIS A 93 0.25 3.47 -15.66
CA HIS A 93 -0.48 4.29 -16.62
C HIS A 93 -0.75 3.48 -17.90
N PRO A 94 -1.96 3.51 -18.45
CA PRO A 94 -2.20 2.93 -19.76
C PRO A 94 -1.41 3.71 -20.82
N THR A 95 -1.07 3.06 -21.91
CA THR A 95 -0.38 3.66 -23.06
C THR A 95 -1.25 3.66 -24.30
N THR A 96 -0.91 4.46 -25.30
CA THR A 96 -1.71 4.56 -26.54
C THR A 96 -1.66 3.30 -27.41
N ASP A 97 -0.71 2.41 -27.16
CA ASP A 97 -0.54 1.12 -27.85
C ASP A 97 -1.05 -0.08 -27.03
N GLY A 98 -1.84 0.19 -25.97
CA GLY A 98 -2.60 -0.84 -25.23
C GLY A 98 -1.81 -1.56 -24.13
N GLU A 99 -0.61 -1.08 -23.80
CA GLU A 99 0.17 -1.57 -22.66
C GLU A 99 -0.10 -0.76 -21.37
N PHE A 100 0.46 -1.19 -20.26
CA PHE A 100 0.57 -0.40 -19.05
C PHE A 100 2.04 -0.10 -18.76
N ALA A 101 2.42 1.19 -18.81
CA ALA A 101 3.73 1.64 -18.35
C ALA A 101 3.77 1.65 -16.84
N VAL A 102 4.84 1.13 -16.24
CA VAL A 102 5.08 1.20 -14.79
C VAL A 102 5.87 2.46 -14.49
N PHE A 103 5.16 3.50 -14.04
CA PHE A 103 5.70 4.83 -13.80
C PHE A 103 4.76 5.62 -12.88
N HIS A 104 5.31 6.49 -12.03
CA HIS A 104 4.50 7.21 -11.05
C HIS A 104 3.85 8.47 -11.60
N ASP A 105 4.63 9.33 -12.28
CA ASP A 105 4.22 10.70 -12.54
C ASP A 105 3.19 10.79 -13.65
N TRP A 106 2.24 11.72 -13.49
CA TRP A 106 1.22 11.99 -14.50
C TRP A 106 1.83 12.54 -15.79
N THR A 107 2.90 13.34 -15.68
CA THR A 107 3.67 13.88 -16.80
C THR A 107 5.12 13.40 -16.76
N LEU A 108 5.77 13.41 -17.91
CA LEU A 108 7.14 12.96 -18.07
C LEU A 108 8.20 13.96 -17.57
N ASP A 109 7.80 15.22 -17.45
CA ASP A 109 8.67 16.40 -17.31
C ASP A 109 9.55 16.40 -16.05
N CYS A 110 9.10 15.74 -14.98
CA CYS A 110 9.83 15.74 -13.71
C CYS A 110 11.04 14.80 -13.72
N ARG A 111 10.84 13.56 -14.17
CA ARG A 111 11.83 12.47 -13.98
C ARG A 111 12.59 12.12 -15.24
N THR A 112 12.05 12.48 -16.42
CA THR A 112 12.58 12.02 -17.70
C THR A 112 13.10 13.19 -18.53
N ASP A 113 13.77 12.88 -19.63
CA ASP A 113 14.13 13.81 -20.70
C ASP A 113 12.99 14.01 -21.71
N GLY A 114 11.82 13.38 -21.49
CA GLY A 114 10.61 13.56 -22.29
C GLY A 114 9.67 14.62 -21.67
N HIS A 115 8.62 14.96 -22.44
CA HIS A 115 7.60 15.94 -22.07
C HIS A 115 6.19 15.45 -22.34
N GLY A 116 5.23 16.01 -21.59
CA GLY A 116 3.81 15.79 -21.77
C GLY A 116 3.26 14.65 -20.90
N VAL A 117 2.00 14.30 -21.13
CA VAL A 117 1.25 13.35 -20.32
C VAL A 117 1.70 11.92 -20.60
N THR A 118 2.03 11.17 -19.56
CA THR A 118 2.54 9.79 -19.64
C THR A 118 1.60 8.87 -20.42
N ARG A 119 0.30 8.88 -20.10
CA ARG A 119 -0.71 8.03 -20.73
C ARG A 119 -1.03 8.37 -22.20
N GLU A 120 -0.56 9.52 -22.70
CA GLU A 120 -0.72 9.93 -24.10
C GLU A 120 0.46 9.46 -24.98
N GLN A 121 1.37 8.70 -24.43
CA GLN A 121 2.53 8.15 -25.13
C GLN A 121 2.37 6.67 -25.41
N SER A 122 3.06 6.18 -26.45
CA SER A 122 3.22 4.73 -26.67
C SER A 122 4.32 4.17 -25.78
N MET A 123 4.22 2.89 -25.39
CA MET A 123 5.26 2.22 -24.64
C MET A 123 6.61 2.22 -25.34
N ALA A 124 6.58 2.09 -26.67
CA ALA A 124 7.79 2.16 -27.49
C ALA A 124 8.54 3.49 -27.30
N LYS A 125 7.81 4.63 -27.21
CA LYS A 125 8.40 5.94 -26.95
C LYS A 125 8.86 6.06 -25.49
N LEU A 126 8.05 5.60 -24.52
CA LEU A 126 8.38 5.66 -23.10
C LEU A 126 9.67 4.90 -22.77
N LYS A 127 9.89 3.76 -23.40
CA LYS A 127 11.15 2.98 -23.23
C LYS A 127 12.41 3.66 -23.74
N MET A 128 12.30 4.67 -24.60
CA MET A 128 13.46 5.43 -25.07
C MET A 128 13.90 6.52 -24.10
N LEU A 129 13.06 6.87 -23.12
CA LEU A 129 13.31 7.95 -22.19
C LEU A 129 14.28 7.54 -21.08
N ASP A 130 15.04 8.51 -20.60
CA ASP A 130 15.87 8.39 -19.41
C ASP A 130 15.06 8.76 -18.16
N ILE A 131 14.54 7.76 -17.45
CA ILE A 131 13.76 7.98 -16.21
C ILE A 131 14.60 8.42 -15.01
N GLY A 132 15.92 8.52 -15.16
CA GLY A 132 16.84 9.06 -14.16
C GLY A 132 17.18 10.54 -14.36
N TYR A 133 16.66 11.17 -15.42
CA TYR A 133 17.13 12.46 -15.92
C TYR A 133 16.96 13.63 -14.95
N GLY A 134 15.83 13.70 -14.23
CA GLY A 134 15.45 14.83 -13.39
C GLY A 134 15.91 14.76 -11.93
N TYR A 135 16.55 13.66 -11.51
CA TYR A 135 16.92 13.45 -10.11
C TYR A 135 18.11 14.33 -9.68
N THR A 136 17.90 15.16 -8.65
CA THR A 136 18.94 16.05 -8.10
C THR A 136 18.75 16.22 -6.58
N ALA A 137 19.88 16.25 -5.84
CA ALA A 137 19.91 16.47 -4.39
C ALA A 137 20.45 17.85 -4.00
N ASP A 138 20.84 18.67 -4.97
CA ASP A 138 21.55 19.95 -4.75
C ASP A 138 20.95 21.12 -5.53
N GLY A 139 19.64 21.03 -5.84
CA GLY A 139 18.91 22.09 -6.52
C GLY A 139 19.27 22.23 -8.01
N GLY A 140 19.61 21.12 -8.66
CA GLY A 140 19.86 21.09 -10.10
C GLY A 140 21.32 21.37 -10.52
N LYS A 141 22.26 21.34 -9.58
CA LYS A 141 23.69 21.48 -9.90
C LYS A 141 24.29 20.18 -10.45
N THR A 142 23.88 19.04 -9.86
CA THR A 142 24.27 17.70 -10.32
C THR A 142 23.06 16.81 -10.51
N PHE A 143 23.17 15.83 -11.42
CA PHE A 143 22.14 14.86 -11.76
C PHE A 143 22.76 13.45 -11.82
N PRO A 144 22.84 12.75 -10.68
CA PRO A 144 23.64 11.52 -10.56
C PRO A 144 23.10 10.33 -11.37
N PHE A 145 21.84 10.40 -11.81
CA PHE A 145 21.19 9.29 -12.51
C PHE A 145 20.95 9.55 -14.00
N ARG A 146 21.37 10.70 -14.54
CA ARG A 146 21.29 10.96 -15.98
C ARG A 146 22.05 9.92 -16.79
N GLY A 147 21.42 9.39 -17.83
CA GLY A 147 21.95 8.32 -18.66
C GLY A 147 21.83 6.92 -18.06
N LYS A 148 21.45 6.78 -16.79
CA LYS A 148 21.32 5.48 -16.12
C LYS A 148 19.93 4.88 -16.23
N GLY A 149 18.91 5.66 -16.56
CA GLY A 149 17.50 5.25 -16.61
C GLY A 149 16.96 4.92 -17.99
N ILE A 150 17.78 5.00 -19.05
CA ILE A 150 17.34 4.74 -20.43
C ILE A 150 16.90 3.28 -20.59
N GLY A 151 15.68 3.08 -21.11
CA GLY A 151 15.12 1.74 -21.33
C GLY A 151 14.65 1.03 -20.06
N MET A 152 14.70 1.68 -18.90
CA MET A 152 14.37 1.05 -17.61
C MET A 152 12.90 1.17 -17.22
N MET A 153 12.06 1.93 -17.93
CA MET A 153 10.61 1.95 -17.69
C MET A 153 9.99 0.64 -18.15
N PRO A 154 9.52 -0.24 -17.26
CA PRO A 154 8.97 -1.53 -17.64
C PRO A 154 7.49 -1.43 -17.99
N THR A 155 6.97 -2.43 -18.69
CA THR A 155 5.53 -2.68 -18.75
C THR A 155 5.06 -3.43 -17.50
N LEU A 156 3.76 -3.36 -17.21
CA LEU A 156 3.15 -4.20 -16.19
C LEU A 156 3.33 -5.70 -16.52
N SER A 157 3.21 -6.07 -17.80
CA SER A 157 3.41 -7.44 -18.26
C SER A 157 4.83 -7.94 -17.97
N GLU A 158 5.86 -7.10 -18.18
CA GLU A 158 7.25 -7.40 -17.82
C GLU A 158 7.42 -7.58 -16.30
N ALA A 159 6.80 -6.71 -15.49
CA ALA A 159 6.87 -6.81 -14.03
C ALA A 159 6.18 -8.11 -13.53
N LEU A 160 4.99 -8.42 -14.04
CA LEU A 160 4.26 -9.64 -13.70
C LEU A 160 5.02 -10.92 -14.09
N ALA A 161 5.67 -10.91 -15.26
CA ALA A 161 6.46 -12.03 -15.75
C ALA A 161 7.79 -12.20 -15.01
N THR A 162 8.42 -11.09 -14.59
CA THR A 162 9.70 -11.11 -13.86
C THR A 162 9.54 -11.64 -12.44
N PHE A 163 8.37 -11.41 -11.82
CA PHE A 163 8.09 -11.77 -10.42
C PHE A 163 6.88 -12.71 -10.31
N PRO A 164 6.90 -13.91 -10.92
CA PRO A 164 5.73 -14.79 -11.03
C PRO A 164 5.20 -15.25 -9.66
N ASP A 165 6.08 -15.44 -8.68
CA ASP A 165 5.77 -15.97 -7.35
C ASP A 165 5.69 -14.88 -6.26
N LYS A 166 5.87 -13.59 -6.64
CA LYS A 166 5.88 -12.49 -5.68
C LYS A 166 4.53 -11.78 -5.64
N LYS A 167 4.20 -11.21 -4.49
CA LYS A 167 2.99 -10.39 -4.33
C LYS A 167 3.27 -8.98 -4.85
N LEU A 168 2.35 -8.47 -5.65
CA LEU A 168 2.42 -7.10 -6.18
C LEU A 168 1.16 -6.33 -5.79
N LEU A 169 1.34 -5.05 -5.51
CA LEU A 169 0.26 -4.10 -5.34
C LEU A 169 0.32 -3.08 -6.48
N ILE A 170 -0.73 -3.00 -7.29
CA ILE A 170 -0.80 -2.12 -8.45
C ILE A 170 -1.60 -0.87 -8.10
N ASN A 171 -1.05 0.30 -8.32
CA ASN A 171 -1.71 1.60 -8.19
C ASN A 171 -2.21 2.09 -9.54
N VAL A 172 -3.54 2.17 -9.70
CA VAL A 172 -4.16 2.78 -10.87
C VAL A 172 -4.25 4.29 -10.66
N LYS A 173 -3.51 5.05 -11.44
CA LYS A 173 -3.30 6.49 -11.24
C LYS A 173 -4.48 7.38 -11.68
N SER A 174 -5.39 6.89 -12.48
CA SER A 174 -6.50 7.69 -13.02
C SER A 174 -7.83 7.44 -12.30
N ARG A 175 -8.88 8.13 -12.80
CA ARG A 175 -10.28 7.90 -12.44
C ARG A 175 -11.10 7.38 -13.64
N ASP A 176 -10.43 6.95 -14.68
CA ASP A 176 -11.09 6.44 -15.87
C ASP A 176 -11.53 4.98 -15.67
N PRO A 177 -12.82 4.65 -15.70
CA PRO A 177 -13.29 3.27 -15.55
C PRO A 177 -12.76 2.34 -16.64
N ASN A 178 -12.51 2.84 -17.87
CA ASN A 178 -11.96 2.05 -18.98
C ASN A 178 -10.55 1.53 -18.66
N GLU A 179 -9.77 2.26 -17.89
CA GLU A 179 -8.47 1.80 -17.40
C GLU A 179 -8.64 0.61 -16.45
N GLY A 180 -9.65 0.66 -15.58
CA GLY A 180 -10.02 -0.46 -14.71
C GLY A 180 -10.46 -1.69 -15.49
N GLU A 181 -11.27 -1.52 -16.55
CA GLU A 181 -11.70 -2.62 -17.43
C GLU A 181 -10.52 -3.24 -18.17
N THR A 182 -9.63 -2.41 -18.72
CA THR A 182 -8.42 -2.87 -19.41
C THR A 182 -7.50 -3.63 -18.47
N LEU A 183 -7.26 -3.11 -17.25
CA LEU A 183 -6.45 -3.80 -16.26
C LEU A 183 -7.10 -5.11 -15.80
N ALA A 184 -8.43 -5.14 -15.63
CA ALA A 184 -9.15 -6.38 -15.32
C ALA A 184 -8.95 -7.43 -16.41
N GLY A 185 -8.90 -7.03 -17.70
CA GLY A 185 -8.55 -7.92 -18.81
C GLY A 185 -7.16 -8.54 -18.67
N VAL A 186 -6.15 -7.72 -18.34
CA VAL A 186 -4.78 -8.19 -18.06
C VAL A 186 -4.76 -9.18 -16.89
N LEU A 187 -5.45 -8.84 -15.79
CA LEU A 187 -5.49 -9.69 -14.59
C LEU A 187 -6.22 -11.00 -14.85
N ASN A 188 -7.31 -11.00 -15.62
CA ASN A 188 -8.08 -12.20 -15.95
C ASN A 188 -7.31 -13.17 -16.88
N ALA A 189 -6.33 -12.70 -17.62
CA ALA A 189 -5.42 -13.54 -18.39
C ALA A 189 -4.41 -14.30 -17.51
N LEU A 190 -4.22 -13.90 -16.23
CA LEU A 190 -3.34 -14.60 -15.31
C LEU A 190 -3.99 -15.88 -14.75
N PRO A 191 -3.20 -16.91 -14.44
CA PRO A 191 -3.68 -18.04 -13.65
C PRO A 191 -4.31 -17.56 -12.32
N ALA A 192 -5.37 -18.23 -11.88
CA ALA A 192 -6.13 -17.81 -10.70
C ALA A 192 -5.27 -17.67 -9.43
N GLU A 193 -4.27 -18.53 -9.25
CA GLU A 193 -3.33 -18.44 -8.13
C GLU A 193 -2.47 -17.18 -8.21
N ARG A 194 -1.93 -16.88 -9.40
CA ARG A 194 -1.15 -15.66 -9.64
C ARG A 194 -1.99 -14.41 -9.44
N ARG A 195 -3.21 -14.40 -9.94
CA ARG A 195 -4.15 -13.28 -9.79
C ARG A 195 -4.44 -12.95 -8.32
N ARG A 196 -4.61 -13.97 -7.45
CA ARG A 196 -4.81 -13.77 -6.01
C ARG A 196 -3.59 -13.22 -5.27
N ALA A 197 -2.40 -13.32 -5.85
CA ALA A 197 -1.17 -12.71 -5.32
C ALA A 197 -1.02 -11.24 -5.72
N VAL A 198 -1.90 -10.72 -6.58
CA VAL A 198 -1.96 -9.31 -6.96
C VAL A 198 -3.06 -8.61 -6.17
N MET A 199 -2.78 -7.39 -5.75
CA MET A 199 -3.75 -6.46 -5.15
C MET A 199 -3.78 -5.19 -6.00
N VAL A 200 -4.90 -4.46 -5.98
CA VAL A 200 -5.03 -3.22 -6.76
C VAL A 200 -5.64 -2.13 -5.90
N TYR A 201 -5.09 -0.92 -5.99
CA TYR A 201 -5.69 0.27 -5.37
C TYR A 201 -5.65 1.47 -6.34
N GLY A 202 -6.44 2.51 -6.08
CA GLY A 202 -6.47 3.68 -6.95
C GLY A 202 -7.73 4.50 -6.87
N GLY A 203 -8.11 5.11 -7.99
CA GLY A 203 -9.35 5.88 -8.14
C GLY A 203 -10.61 5.02 -7.94
N ASP A 204 -11.71 5.65 -7.55
CA ASP A 204 -12.92 4.91 -7.20
C ASP A 204 -13.50 4.16 -8.40
N GLU A 205 -13.64 4.83 -9.55
CA GLU A 205 -14.27 4.29 -10.75
C GLU A 205 -13.49 3.08 -11.36
N PRO A 206 -12.16 3.16 -11.60
CA PRO A 206 -11.42 1.99 -12.10
C PRO A 206 -11.39 0.85 -11.09
N ILE A 207 -11.35 1.12 -9.77
CA ILE A 207 -11.38 0.08 -8.75
C ILE A 207 -12.75 -0.62 -8.71
N ASP A 208 -13.85 0.11 -8.90
CA ASP A 208 -15.18 -0.49 -8.99
C ASP A 208 -15.31 -1.40 -10.21
N ALA A 209 -14.77 -1.00 -11.38
CA ALA A 209 -14.70 -1.83 -12.56
C ALA A 209 -13.90 -3.13 -12.33
N ILE A 210 -12.70 -3.03 -11.74
CA ILE A 210 -11.86 -4.19 -11.42
C ILE A 210 -12.59 -5.12 -10.43
N ARG A 211 -13.19 -4.59 -9.38
CA ARG A 211 -13.92 -5.37 -8.38
C ARG A 211 -15.07 -6.16 -8.99
N HIS A 212 -15.75 -5.59 -9.97
CA HIS A 212 -16.84 -6.24 -10.67
C HIS A 212 -16.35 -7.34 -11.62
N LEU A 213 -15.30 -7.05 -12.38
CA LEU A 213 -14.78 -7.93 -13.44
C LEU A 213 -13.81 -9.00 -12.95
N THR A 214 -13.17 -8.76 -11.79
CA THR A 214 -12.12 -9.62 -11.21
C THR A 214 -12.34 -9.77 -9.69
N PRO A 215 -13.43 -10.42 -9.25
CA PRO A 215 -13.87 -10.42 -7.86
C PRO A 215 -12.95 -11.20 -6.90
N ASP A 216 -11.99 -11.95 -7.39
CA ASP A 216 -10.99 -12.67 -6.59
C ASP A 216 -9.71 -11.84 -6.32
N VAL A 217 -9.59 -10.64 -6.89
CA VAL A 217 -8.52 -9.68 -6.59
C VAL A 217 -8.94 -8.79 -5.41
N ARG A 218 -8.06 -8.63 -4.44
CA ARG A 218 -8.27 -7.66 -3.35
C ARG A 218 -8.05 -6.26 -3.88
N THR A 219 -9.04 -5.41 -3.68
CA THR A 219 -9.00 -4.03 -4.17
C THR A 219 -9.36 -3.06 -3.08
N ILE A 220 -8.91 -1.81 -3.20
CA ILE A 220 -9.36 -0.70 -2.36
C ILE A 220 -9.27 0.63 -3.11
N SER A 221 -10.30 1.47 -2.97
CA SER A 221 -10.28 2.86 -3.41
C SER A 221 -10.24 3.80 -2.20
N ARG A 222 -9.94 5.09 -2.44
CA ARG A 222 -9.92 6.09 -1.36
C ARG A 222 -11.27 6.22 -0.64
N ALA A 223 -12.37 6.25 -1.38
CA ALA A 223 -13.70 6.30 -0.79
C ALA A 223 -14.01 5.02 0.00
N ALA A 224 -13.59 3.86 -0.52
CA ALA A 224 -13.78 2.58 0.17
C ALA A 224 -12.97 2.48 1.47
N ILE A 225 -11.72 2.97 1.52
CA ILE A 225 -10.92 3.04 2.77
C ILE A 225 -11.67 3.88 3.82
N ARG A 226 -12.05 5.11 3.45
CA ARG A 226 -12.76 6.01 4.36
C ARG A 226 -14.06 5.37 4.86
N ASN A 227 -14.84 4.78 3.98
CA ASN A 227 -16.11 4.15 4.29
C ASN A 227 -15.91 2.92 5.20
N CYS A 228 -14.90 2.10 4.93
CA CYS A 228 -14.50 0.97 5.78
C CYS A 228 -14.17 1.42 7.20
N LEU A 229 -13.20 2.33 7.35
CA LEU A 229 -12.68 2.72 8.66
C LEU A 229 -13.72 3.47 9.49
N ILE A 230 -14.42 4.47 8.92
CA ILE A 230 -15.41 5.25 9.65
C ILE A 230 -16.56 4.35 10.14
N ARG A 231 -17.09 3.48 9.28
CA ARG A 231 -18.16 2.57 9.68
C ARG A 231 -17.69 1.55 10.70
N TYR A 232 -16.45 1.05 10.56
CA TYR A 232 -15.93 0.11 11.54
C TYR A 232 -15.71 0.77 12.91
N ILE A 233 -15.23 2.01 12.98
CA ILE A 233 -15.18 2.80 14.22
C ILE A 233 -16.59 2.96 14.82
N GLY A 234 -17.60 3.22 13.98
CA GLY A 234 -18.97 3.45 14.43
C GLY A 234 -19.66 2.21 15.02
N TYR A 235 -19.54 1.04 14.39
CA TYR A 235 -20.27 -0.14 14.83
C TYR A 235 -19.45 -1.45 14.91
N GLY A 236 -18.14 -1.41 14.67
CA GLY A 236 -17.24 -2.58 14.77
C GLY A 236 -17.22 -3.20 16.17
N TRP A 237 -17.65 -2.47 17.22
CA TRP A 237 -17.84 -3.00 18.57
C TRP A 237 -18.82 -4.18 18.62
N THR A 238 -19.75 -4.29 17.68
CA THR A 238 -20.66 -5.43 17.53
C THR A 238 -19.98 -6.69 16.99
N GLY A 239 -18.78 -6.56 16.40
CA GLY A 239 -18.09 -7.60 15.65
C GLY A 239 -18.42 -7.65 14.15
N LEU A 240 -19.36 -6.82 13.69
CA LEU A 240 -19.72 -6.75 12.27
C LEU A 240 -18.65 -6.01 11.47
N VAL A 241 -18.31 -6.58 10.30
CA VAL A 241 -17.37 -5.99 9.36
C VAL A 241 -18.14 -5.29 8.24
N PRO A 242 -17.90 -3.97 8.00
CA PRO A 242 -18.52 -3.23 6.91
C PRO A 242 -18.29 -3.87 5.54
N ALA A 243 -19.24 -3.74 4.62
CA ALA A 243 -19.09 -4.28 3.26
C ALA A 243 -17.87 -3.71 2.53
N ALA A 244 -17.56 -2.43 2.74
CA ALA A 244 -16.40 -1.77 2.15
C ALA A 244 -15.04 -2.32 2.65
N CYS A 245 -15.02 -3.05 3.78
CA CYS A 245 -13.84 -3.71 4.30
C CYS A 245 -13.68 -5.16 3.81
N ARG A 246 -14.55 -5.68 2.94
CA ARG A 246 -14.53 -7.08 2.50
C ARG A 246 -13.75 -7.26 1.20
N ASN A 247 -13.00 -8.35 1.11
CA ASN A 247 -12.16 -8.67 -0.04
C ASN A 247 -11.30 -7.47 -0.47
N ALA A 248 -10.61 -6.85 0.50
CA ALA A 248 -9.95 -5.58 0.33
C ALA A 248 -8.52 -5.61 0.87
N MET A 249 -7.72 -4.65 0.40
CA MET A 249 -6.50 -4.23 1.06
C MET A 249 -6.82 -3.02 1.94
N VAL A 250 -7.03 -3.25 3.24
CA VAL A 250 -7.42 -2.18 4.17
C VAL A 250 -6.19 -1.41 4.61
N LEU A 251 -6.08 -0.16 4.17
CA LEU A 251 -5.00 0.75 4.54
C LEU A 251 -5.40 1.50 5.82
N VAL A 252 -4.59 1.38 6.87
CA VAL A 252 -4.87 1.94 8.19
C VAL A 252 -3.78 2.93 8.57
N PRO A 253 -4.08 4.25 8.64
CA PRO A 253 -3.15 5.21 9.22
C PRO A 253 -2.85 4.86 10.68
N ILE A 254 -1.58 4.93 11.09
CA ILE A 254 -1.17 4.50 12.43
C ILE A 254 -1.88 5.29 13.54
N ASN A 255 -2.18 6.57 13.31
CA ASN A 255 -2.93 7.40 14.25
C ASN A 255 -4.44 7.10 14.27
N ALA A 256 -4.98 6.35 13.30
CA ALA A 256 -6.36 5.86 13.31
C ALA A 256 -6.48 4.44 13.93
N ALA A 257 -5.39 3.68 13.96
CA ALA A 257 -5.37 2.30 14.43
C ALA A 257 -5.91 2.11 15.86
N PRO A 258 -5.59 2.95 16.85
CA PRO A 258 -6.12 2.80 18.22
C PRO A 258 -7.65 2.96 18.34
N TRP A 259 -8.30 3.56 17.35
CA TRP A 259 -9.76 3.75 17.32
C TRP A 259 -10.52 2.55 16.73
N LEU A 260 -9.78 1.57 16.19
CA LEU A 260 -10.37 0.39 15.58
C LEU A 260 -10.68 -0.67 16.66
N TRP A 261 -11.94 -1.04 16.78
CA TRP A 261 -12.40 -2.03 17.75
C TRP A 261 -11.65 -3.36 17.61
N GLY A 262 -10.99 -3.76 18.68
CA GLY A 262 -10.21 -5.00 18.72
C GLY A 262 -8.81 -4.90 18.12
N TRP A 263 -8.28 -3.71 17.95
CA TRP A 263 -6.90 -3.52 17.52
C TRP A 263 -5.90 -4.11 18.54
N PRO A 264 -4.84 -4.83 18.11
CA PRO A 264 -4.59 -5.24 16.72
C PRO A 264 -5.22 -6.59 16.35
N ASP A 265 -5.13 -7.63 17.19
CA ASP A 265 -5.33 -9.03 16.79
C ASP A 265 -6.78 -9.35 16.45
N ARG A 266 -7.73 -8.86 17.24
CA ARG A 266 -9.16 -9.06 16.95
C ARG A 266 -9.57 -8.35 15.66
N PHE A 267 -9.04 -7.16 15.41
CA PHE A 267 -9.27 -6.44 14.16
C PHE A 267 -8.67 -7.22 12.96
N LEU A 268 -7.41 -7.63 13.05
CA LEU A 268 -6.74 -8.43 12.01
C LEU A 268 -7.50 -9.73 11.73
N ALA A 269 -7.91 -10.46 12.77
CA ALA A 269 -8.68 -11.69 12.62
C ALA A 269 -10.02 -11.46 11.90
N ARG A 270 -10.74 -10.37 12.22
CA ARG A 270 -12.01 -10.01 11.57
C ARG A 270 -11.81 -9.65 10.10
N MET A 271 -10.76 -8.88 9.76
CA MET A 271 -10.44 -8.53 8.38
C MET A 271 -10.04 -9.77 7.58
N ASN A 272 -9.20 -10.64 8.15
CA ASN A 272 -8.83 -11.90 7.53
C ASN A 272 -10.05 -12.82 7.28
N GLY A 273 -10.97 -12.88 8.23
CA GLY A 273 -12.23 -13.64 8.11
C GLY A 273 -13.15 -13.18 6.97
N VAL A 274 -12.92 -12.00 6.39
CA VAL A 274 -13.64 -11.48 5.21
C VAL A 274 -12.72 -11.33 3.99
N ASN A 275 -11.63 -12.10 3.93
CA ASN A 275 -10.63 -12.12 2.87
C ASN A 275 -9.92 -10.78 2.64
N SER A 276 -9.68 -10.00 3.71
CA SER A 276 -9.02 -8.70 3.60
C SER A 276 -7.66 -8.69 4.29
N ALA A 277 -6.68 -8.07 3.62
CA ALA A 277 -5.36 -7.82 4.17
C ALA A 277 -5.31 -6.41 4.77
N VAL A 278 -4.67 -6.24 5.91
CA VAL A 278 -4.51 -4.94 6.59
C VAL A 278 -3.06 -4.48 6.45
N PHE A 279 -2.86 -3.23 6.04
CA PHE A 279 -1.54 -2.59 6.02
C PHE A 279 -1.59 -1.27 6.77
N VAL A 280 -0.67 -1.09 7.72
CA VAL A 280 -0.51 0.17 8.44
C VAL A 280 0.40 1.09 7.64
N LEU A 281 -0.03 2.35 7.54
CA LEU A 281 0.70 3.46 6.93
C LEU A 281 1.18 4.42 8.02
N GLY A 282 1.99 5.40 7.65
CA GLY A 282 2.28 6.57 8.48
C GLY A 282 1.02 7.35 8.88
N PRO A 283 1.16 8.39 9.72
CA PRO A 283 0.03 9.12 10.26
C PRO A 283 -0.71 9.91 9.16
N TYR A 284 -2.04 9.86 9.18
CA TYR A 284 -2.87 10.70 8.33
C TYR A 284 -3.03 12.10 8.92
N SER A 285 -2.63 13.10 8.15
CA SER A 285 -2.70 14.52 8.53
C SER A 285 -3.68 15.34 7.68
N GLY A 286 -4.55 14.66 6.92
CA GLY A 286 -5.53 15.33 6.02
C GLY A 286 -5.07 15.46 4.57
N GLY A 287 -3.84 15.07 4.24
CA GLY A 287 -3.28 15.07 2.89
C GLY A 287 -3.49 13.76 2.11
N GLU A 288 -2.64 13.52 1.14
CA GLU A 288 -2.60 12.26 0.39
C GLU A 288 -1.91 11.15 1.20
N PHE A 289 -2.39 9.90 1.01
CA PHE A 289 -1.84 8.73 1.69
C PHE A 289 -0.53 8.27 1.03
N SER A 290 0.58 8.93 1.31
CA SER A 290 1.87 8.52 0.77
C SER A 290 2.95 8.30 1.83
N THR A 291 2.66 8.63 3.10
CA THR A 291 3.60 8.41 4.20
C THR A 291 3.64 6.94 4.61
N GLY A 292 4.86 6.39 4.74
CA GLY A 292 5.10 5.04 5.24
C GLY A 292 5.40 5.00 6.74
N ILE A 293 5.63 3.79 7.22
CA ILE A 293 6.30 3.54 8.49
C ILE A 293 7.80 3.45 8.16
N ASP A 294 8.50 4.58 8.18
CA ASP A 294 9.80 4.74 7.55
C ASP A 294 10.95 4.91 8.54
N THR A 295 10.64 5.01 9.83
CA THR A 295 11.65 5.15 10.88
C THR A 295 11.50 4.11 11.99
N PRO A 296 12.57 3.81 12.75
CA PRO A 296 12.50 2.95 13.92
C PRO A 296 11.45 3.42 14.95
N GLU A 297 11.32 4.73 15.14
CA GLU A 297 10.38 5.34 16.08
C GLU A 297 8.92 5.16 15.62
N ALA A 298 8.67 5.28 14.30
CA ALA A 298 7.36 5.01 13.73
C ALA A 298 7.02 3.52 13.84
N PHE A 299 7.97 2.64 13.56
CA PHE A 299 7.79 1.19 13.68
C PHE A 299 7.52 0.76 15.14
N ALA A 300 8.20 1.38 16.12
CA ALA A 300 8.00 1.11 17.55
C ALA A 300 6.62 1.53 18.08
N GLN A 301 5.82 2.30 17.34
CA GLN A 301 4.42 2.59 17.67
C GLN A 301 3.47 1.43 17.37
N LEU A 302 3.90 0.45 16.57
CA LEU A 302 3.12 -0.76 16.35
C LEU A 302 3.15 -1.64 17.62
N PRO A 303 2.09 -2.42 17.88
CA PRO A 303 2.12 -3.43 18.94
C PRO A 303 3.31 -4.38 18.78
N GLN A 304 3.87 -4.84 19.91
CA GLN A 304 5.13 -5.62 19.95
C GLN A 304 5.12 -6.83 19.00
N ASP A 305 4.03 -7.57 18.96
CA ASP A 305 3.88 -8.78 18.14
C ASP A 305 2.95 -8.54 16.94
N TYR A 306 3.01 -7.35 16.36
CA TYR A 306 2.15 -6.99 15.22
C TYR A 306 2.40 -7.91 14.03
N SER A 307 1.39 -8.65 13.59
CA SER A 307 1.44 -9.63 12.49
C SER A 307 0.75 -9.17 11.20
N GLY A 308 0.22 -7.94 11.18
CA GLY A 308 -0.36 -7.34 9.98
C GLY A 308 0.66 -6.78 9.01
N GLY A 309 0.20 -6.11 7.96
CA GLY A 309 1.04 -5.47 6.96
C GLY A 309 1.58 -4.12 7.40
N VAL A 310 2.77 -3.78 6.93
CA VAL A 310 3.44 -2.48 7.12
C VAL A 310 3.83 -1.94 5.77
N TRP A 311 3.37 -0.74 5.46
CA TRP A 311 3.76 0.02 4.26
C TRP A 311 4.97 0.89 4.57
N THR A 312 6.04 0.79 3.79
CA THR A 312 7.25 1.58 4.01
C THR A 312 7.89 2.06 2.70
N ASN A 313 8.50 3.25 2.76
CA ASN A 313 9.40 3.78 1.74
C ASN A 313 10.86 3.37 2.03
N GLU A 314 11.15 2.87 3.24
CA GLU A 314 12.49 2.54 3.75
C GLU A 314 12.63 1.05 4.04
N ILE A 315 12.35 0.21 3.02
CA ILE A 315 12.24 -1.25 3.19
C ILE A 315 13.49 -1.86 3.82
N GLU A 316 14.70 -1.42 3.43
CA GLU A 316 15.95 -1.96 3.96
C GLU A 316 16.11 -1.71 5.47
N ALA A 317 15.74 -0.52 5.94
CA ALA A 317 15.81 -0.15 7.35
C ALA A 317 14.74 -0.89 8.17
N ILE A 318 13.51 -0.91 7.67
CA ILE A 318 12.37 -1.50 8.38
C ILE A 318 12.45 -3.03 8.42
N ALA A 319 12.92 -3.69 7.35
CA ALA A 319 13.10 -5.14 7.35
C ALA A 319 14.14 -5.61 8.38
N LYS A 320 15.23 -4.84 8.56
CA LYS A 320 16.23 -5.13 9.60
C LYS A 320 15.61 -5.08 11.00
N ILE A 321 14.75 -4.08 11.27
CA ILE A 321 14.07 -3.91 12.55
C ILE A 321 13.04 -5.03 12.76
N ALA A 322 12.21 -5.31 11.77
CA ALA A 322 11.23 -6.37 11.81
C ALA A 322 11.87 -7.75 12.02
N GLY A 323 13.05 -7.98 11.43
CA GLY A 323 13.84 -9.20 11.66
C GLY A 323 14.39 -9.34 13.07
N LYS A 324 14.77 -8.24 13.74
CA LYS A 324 15.22 -8.22 15.14
C LYS A 324 14.06 -8.46 16.13
N VAL A 325 12.90 -7.86 15.92
CA VAL A 325 11.71 -8.04 16.77
C VAL A 325 11.22 -9.48 16.73
N ALA A 326 11.19 -10.12 15.56
CA ALA A 326 10.78 -11.52 15.44
C ALA A 326 11.78 -12.52 16.05
N GLY A 327 13.02 -12.11 16.34
CA GLY A 327 14.04 -12.94 17.02
C GLY A 327 13.94 -12.93 18.54
N THR A 328 13.33 -11.91 19.15
CA THR A 328 13.20 -11.77 20.61
C THR A 328 12.01 -12.50 21.24
N SER A 329 11.10 -13.03 20.43
CA SER A 329 9.92 -13.79 20.91
C SER A 329 10.19 -15.30 21.05
N ARG A 330 11.45 -15.77 21.05
CA ARG A 330 11.82 -17.18 21.14
C ARG A 330 12.68 -17.56 22.37
N ASP A 331 12.71 -16.72 23.39
CA ASP A 331 13.34 -17.08 24.66
C ASP A 331 12.30 -17.18 25.79
#